data_4b5bafbe0d88e3b0ced1fb5bf8eb037a
#
_entry.id   4b5bafbe0d88e3b0ced1fb5bf8eb037a
#
_cell.length_a   1.000
_cell.length_b   1.000
_cell.length_c   1.000
_cell.angle_alpha   90.00
_cell.angle_beta   90.00
_cell.angle_gamma   90.00
#
_symmetry.space_group_name_H-M   'P 1'
#
loop_
_entity.id
_entity.type
_entity.pdbx_description
1 polymer ?
#
loop_
_entity_poly.entity_id
_entity_poly.type
_entity_poly.pdbx_seq_one_letter_code
_entity_poly.pdbx_strand_id
1 'polypeptide(L)'
;MGDELLDKTYVHLVVDDNTANLLRETLLVLGRNEEVIAVSDALAMGPLTDVDEGARSRFEWWARLGVQDLQELENYVDDRAIWDALRTDPRDVMLWSSAHPDEHLFALRACWHLRDYPTRIHEVVMTNKLYPRVSDAFARLGIMGPKAGVAHWSDRSRIVDVKERANRWEAIRSREGDWLRELRDGQIVHLGVDAHDEKLVMACSKDWTDSIRAVGGVIAELPVGLSLLTWRIHTLVRDGVLEARGPTNRLGMPSELKAKGVTA
;
A
#
# COMPACT_ATOMS: atom_id res chain seq x y z
N MET A 1 15.10 0.10 29.99
CA MET A 1 15.12 0.06 28.52
C MET A 1 14.09 1.01 27.88
N GLY A 2 13.33 1.77 28.66
CA GLY A 2 12.33 2.72 28.15
C GLY A 2 12.80 4.18 27.94
N ASP A 3 13.89 4.60 28.54
CA ASP A 3 14.30 6.01 28.55
C ASP A 3 15.15 6.45 27.33
N GLU A 4 15.83 5.50 26.68
CA GLU A 4 16.74 5.82 25.55
C GLU A 4 16.01 6.27 24.26
N LEU A 5 14.72 6.02 24.13
CA LEU A 5 13.94 6.38 22.94
C LEU A 5 13.22 7.73 23.08
N LEU A 6 13.21 8.35 24.27
CA LEU A 6 12.44 9.56 24.54
C LEU A 6 13.03 10.81 23.89
N ASP A 7 14.37 10.90 23.80
CA ASP A 7 15.08 12.10 23.32
C ASP A 7 15.62 11.96 21.88
N LYS A 8 15.43 10.83 21.22
CA LYS A 8 15.91 10.63 19.85
C LYS A 8 15.05 11.40 18.84
N THR A 9 15.72 11.96 17.84
CA THR A 9 15.07 12.50 16.63
C THR A 9 15.10 11.45 15.52
N TYR A 10 14.00 11.36 14.77
CA TYR A 10 13.84 10.37 13.71
C TYR A 10 13.58 11.05 12.36
N VAL A 11 13.92 10.34 11.29
CA VAL A 11 13.28 10.51 9.98
C VAL A 11 12.17 9.48 9.91
N HIS A 12 10.95 9.94 9.71
CA HIS A 12 9.79 9.07 9.62
C HIS A 12 9.51 8.67 8.18
N LEU A 13 9.26 7.38 7.93
CA LEU A 13 8.92 6.86 6.62
C LEU A 13 7.51 6.28 6.61
N VAL A 14 6.76 6.61 5.57
CA VAL A 14 5.38 6.16 5.30
C VAL A 14 5.17 5.87 3.82
N VAL A 15 4.10 5.16 3.49
CA VAL A 15 3.83 4.65 2.14
C VAL A 15 3.13 5.62 1.18
N ASP A 16 2.58 6.75 1.67
CA ASP A 16 1.86 7.71 0.83
C ASP A 16 1.76 9.10 1.47
N ASP A 17 1.47 10.11 0.65
CA ASP A 17 1.38 11.52 1.08
C ASP A 17 0.22 11.78 2.05
N ASN A 18 -0.91 11.09 1.91
CA ASN A 18 -2.02 11.22 2.86
C ASN A 18 -1.58 10.76 4.25
N THR A 19 -0.94 9.61 4.32
CA THR A 19 -0.36 9.08 5.57
C THR A 19 0.70 10.03 6.13
N ALA A 20 1.55 10.62 5.27
CA ALA A 20 2.56 11.60 5.70
C ALA A 20 1.92 12.85 6.32
N ASN A 21 0.84 13.37 5.74
CA ASN A 21 0.13 14.53 6.29
C ASN A 21 -0.47 14.22 7.67
N LEU A 22 -1.15 13.09 7.81
CA LEU A 22 -1.71 12.65 9.09
C LEU A 22 -0.63 12.34 10.14
N LEU A 23 0.54 11.88 9.72
CA LEU A 23 1.67 11.68 10.61
C LEU A 23 2.26 13.01 11.10
N ARG A 24 2.41 14.02 10.24
CA ARG A 24 2.83 15.36 10.67
C ARG A 24 1.88 15.94 11.72
N GLU A 25 0.57 15.77 11.54
CA GLU A 25 -0.42 16.17 12.57
C GLU A 25 -0.24 15.35 13.87
N THR A 26 0.01 14.04 13.75
CA THR A 26 0.30 13.17 14.90
C THR A 26 1.52 13.68 15.68
N LEU A 27 2.61 13.98 14.99
CA LEU A 27 3.85 14.47 15.59
C LEU A 27 3.67 15.83 16.27
N LEU A 28 2.89 16.73 15.67
CA LEU A 28 2.56 18.03 16.29
C LEU A 28 1.82 17.83 17.64
N VAL A 29 0.85 16.91 17.70
CA VAL A 29 0.15 16.57 18.95
C VAL A 29 1.11 16.00 20.00
N LEU A 30 2.12 15.23 19.56
CA LEU A 30 3.18 14.68 20.43
C LEU A 30 4.26 15.72 20.82
N GLY A 31 4.15 16.98 20.35
CA GLY A 31 5.14 18.02 20.57
C GLY A 31 6.46 17.79 19.81
N ARG A 32 6.42 17.02 18.72
CA ARG A 32 7.60 16.67 17.90
C ARG A 32 7.54 17.40 16.56
N ASN A 33 8.70 17.87 16.10
CA ASN A 33 8.85 18.51 14.79
C ASN A 33 9.93 17.75 14.00
N GLU A 34 9.56 16.60 13.44
CA GLU A 34 10.47 15.68 12.78
C GLU A 34 10.11 15.54 11.30
N GLU A 35 11.10 15.18 10.50
CA GLU A 35 10.94 15.02 9.06
C GLU A 35 10.09 13.77 8.76
N VAL A 36 9.15 13.92 7.83
CA VAL A 36 8.31 12.84 7.34
C VAL A 36 8.47 12.72 5.83
N ILE A 37 8.93 11.57 5.37
CA ILE A 37 9.14 11.23 3.96
C ILE A 37 8.09 10.19 3.56
N ALA A 38 7.34 10.47 2.50
CA ALA A 38 6.50 9.51 1.84
C ALA A 38 7.28 8.79 0.73
N VAL A 39 7.23 7.47 0.72
CA VAL A 39 7.72 6.64 -0.38
C VAL A 39 6.51 6.02 -1.06
N SER A 40 5.97 6.77 -2.03
CA SER A 40 4.66 6.48 -2.59
C SER A 40 4.73 5.40 -3.66
N ASP A 41 4.50 4.14 -3.29
CA ASP A 41 4.30 3.03 -4.22
C ASP A 41 3.36 1.96 -3.64
N ALA A 42 2.44 1.45 -4.44
CA ALA A 42 1.54 0.36 -4.07
C ALA A 42 2.21 -1.00 -4.32
N LEU A 43 3.11 -1.41 -3.42
CA LEU A 43 3.93 -2.62 -3.53
C LEU A 43 3.10 -3.93 -3.54
N ALA A 44 1.86 -3.88 -3.06
CA ALA A 44 0.95 -5.03 -3.06
C ALA A 44 0.53 -5.47 -4.46
N MET A 45 0.81 -4.69 -5.52
CA MET A 45 0.40 -5.05 -6.88
C MET A 45 1.48 -4.74 -7.92
N GLY A 46 1.46 -5.49 -9.01
CA GLY A 46 2.38 -5.36 -10.15
C GLY A 46 3.77 -5.96 -9.92
N PRO A 47 4.68 -5.82 -10.90
CA PRO A 47 6.02 -6.39 -10.83
C PRO A 47 6.88 -5.67 -9.79
N LEU A 48 7.81 -6.39 -9.16
CA LEU A 48 8.76 -5.85 -8.18
C LEU A 48 10.22 -6.13 -8.56
N THR A 49 10.48 -6.85 -9.64
CA THR A 49 11.82 -7.36 -9.96
C THR A 49 12.88 -6.27 -10.11
N ASP A 50 12.52 -5.11 -10.63
CA ASP A 50 13.42 -3.97 -10.86
C ASP A 50 13.04 -2.73 -10.02
N VAL A 51 12.21 -2.88 -8.99
CA VAL A 51 11.69 -1.76 -8.20
C VAL A 51 12.80 -0.94 -7.53
N ASP A 52 13.92 -1.57 -7.22
CA ASP A 52 15.07 -0.95 -6.57
C ASP A 52 16.18 -0.55 -7.58
N GLU A 53 16.00 -0.84 -8.86
CA GLU A 53 16.95 -0.54 -9.96
C GLU A 53 16.42 0.48 -10.99
N GLY A 54 15.32 1.18 -10.68
CA GLY A 54 14.72 2.22 -11.54
C GLY A 54 13.29 1.92 -11.97
N ALA A 55 12.71 0.82 -11.48
CA ALA A 55 11.28 0.51 -11.51
C ALA A 55 10.60 0.58 -12.90
N ARG A 56 11.33 0.28 -13.99
CA ARG A 56 10.82 0.40 -15.36
C ARG A 56 9.62 -0.54 -15.60
N SER A 57 9.70 -1.77 -15.12
CA SER A 57 8.61 -2.74 -15.28
C SER A 57 7.34 -2.27 -14.56
N ARG A 58 7.48 -1.60 -13.42
CA ARG A 58 6.37 -0.99 -12.68
C ARG A 58 5.77 0.19 -13.44
N PHE A 59 6.62 1.08 -14.00
CA PHE A 59 6.17 2.18 -14.84
C PHE A 59 5.32 1.67 -16.01
N GLU A 60 5.81 0.68 -16.76
CA GLU A 60 5.10 0.08 -17.88
C GLU A 60 3.79 -0.61 -17.43
N TRP A 61 3.79 -1.21 -16.23
CA TRP A 61 2.60 -1.83 -15.65
C TRP A 61 1.53 -0.79 -15.27
N TRP A 62 1.91 0.29 -14.57
CA TRP A 62 1.00 1.38 -14.22
C TRP A 62 0.42 2.07 -15.46
N ALA A 63 1.24 2.29 -16.50
CA ALA A 63 0.77 2.84 -17.77
C ALA A 63 -0.30 1.95 -18.42
N ARG A 64 -0.17 0.62 -18.34
CA ARG A 64 -1.21 -0.32 -18.82
C ARG A 64 -2.51 -0.21 -18.01
N LEU A 65 -2.46 0.15 -16.75
CA LEU A 65 -3.65 0.36 -15.92
C LEU A 65 -4.36 1.71 -16.21
N GLY A 66 -3.81 2.53 -17.11
CA GLY A 66 -4.43 3.78 -17.54
C GLY A 66 -4.10 4.98 -16.65
N VAL A 67 -3.02 4.93 -15.89
CA VAL A 67 -2.46 6.12 -15.23
C VAL A 67 -1.94 7.06 -16.32
N GLN A 68 -2.55 8.25 -16.45
CA GLN A 68 -2.39 9.10 -17.62
C GLN A 68 -1.18 10.03 -17.59
N ASP A 69 -0.74 10.43 -16.41
CA ASP A 69 0.44 11.31 -16.29
C ASP A 69 1.72 10.47 -16.11
N LEU A 70 2.36 10.17 -17.24
CA LEU A 70 3.56 9.34 -17.28
C LEU A 70 4.76 10.04 -16.63
N GLN A 71 4.85 11.37 -16.68
CA GLN A 71 5.94 12.12 -16.06
C GLN A 71 5.82 12.12 -14.53
N GLU A 72 4.61 12.31 -14.03
CA GLU A 72 4.32 12.21 -12.60
C GLU A 72 4.55 10.78 -12.10
N LEU A 73 4.12 9.79 -12.89
CA LEU A 73 4.30 8.39 -12.58
C LEU A 73 5.79 7.99 -12.51
N GLU A 74 6.64 8.49 -13.42
CA GLU A 74 8.08 8.21 -13.42
C GLU A 74 8.74 8.71 -12.12
N ASN A 75 8.40 9.92 -11.69
CA ASN A 75 8.87 10.46 -10.41
C ASN A 75 8.30 9.71 -9.20
N TYR A 76 7.11 9.14 -9.34
CA TYR A 76 6.40 8.43 -8.28
C TYR A 76 7.01 7.04 -7.98
N VAL A 77 7.51 6.34 -8.99
CA VAL A 77 8.02 4.97 -8.81
C VAL A 77 9.54 4.88 -8.63
N ASP A 78 10.31 5.90 -9.01
CA ASP A 78 11.77 5.92 -8.80
C ASP A 78 12.14 6.67 -7.51
N ASP A 79 12.30 5.93 -6.44
CA ASP A 79 12.62 6.44 -5.11
C ASP A 79 14.08 6.24 -4.67
N ARG A 80 14.97 5.88 -5.59
CA ARG A 80 16.39 5.59 -5.30
C ARG A 80 17.09 6.73 -4.56
N ALA A 81 16.82 7.97 -4.95
CA ALA A 81 17.42 9.15 -4.30
C ALA A 81 17.04 9.26 -2.81
N ILE A 82 15.82 8.84 -2.44
CA ILE A 82 15.36 8.80 -1.04
C ILE A 82 16.19 7.80 -0.25
N TRP A 83 16.36 6.59 -0.77
CA TRP A 83 17.13 5.54 -0.10
C TRP A 83 18.62 5.90 0.03
N ASP A 84 19.20 6.52 -0.99
CA ASP A 84 20.59 7.00 -0.95
C ASP A 84 20.80 8.09 0.11
N ALA A 85 19.87 9.04 0.22
CA ALA A 85 19.90 10.05 1.26
C ALA A 85 19.79 9.44 2.66
N LEU A 86 18.88 8.47 2.87
CA LEU A 86 18.67 7.81 4.16
C LEU A 86 19.89 6.98 4.61
N ARG A 87 20.66 6.41 3.70
CA ARG A 87 21.90 5.68 4.06
C ARG A 87 22.96 6.60 4.65
N THR A 88 23.00 7.85 4.22
CA THR A 88 23.99 8.84 4.68
C THR A 88 23.49 9.74 5.82
N ASP A 89 22.19 9.79 6.07
CA ASP A 89 21.58 10.53 7.17
C ASP A 89 22.01 9.91 8.51
N PRO A 90 22.52 10.70 9.48
CA PRO A 90 22.95 10.16 10.79
C PRO A 90 21.77 9.83 11.74
N ARG A 91 20.56 10.30 11.46
CA ARG A 91 19.38 10.09 12.30
C ARG A 91 18.89 8.65 12.24
N ASP A 92 18.20 8.23 13.29
CA ASP A 92 17.47 6.96 13.27
C ASP A 92 16.22 7.08 12.37
N VAL A 93 15.79 5.96 11.81
CA VAL A 93 14.63 5.87 10.93
C VAL A 93 13.46 5.23 11.69
N MET A 94 12.29 5.86 11.62
CA MET A 94 11.04 5.35 12.20
C MET A 94 10.08 4.96 11.10
N LEU A 95 9.83 3.66 10.94
CA LEU A 95 8.83 3.13 10.01
C LEU A 95 7.45 3.16 10.67
N TRP A 96 6.43 3.49 9.89
CA TRP A 96 5.03 3.32 10.26
C TRP A 96 4.43 2.25 9.39
N SER A 97 4.07 1.13 9.99
CA SER A 97 3.59 -0.07 9.32
C SER A 97 2.28 -0.59 9.91
N SER A 98 1.65 -1.52 9.22
CA SER A 98 0.45 -2.22 9.68
C SER A 98 0.34 -3.59 9.00
N ALA A 99 -0.78 -4.29 9.23
CA ALA A 99 -1.14 -5.48 8.49
C ALA A 99 -1.67 -5.20 7.06
N HIS A 100 -1.67 -3.94 6.59
CA HIS A 100 -1.95 -3.64 5.20
C HIS A 100 -0.81 -4.14 4.31
N PRO A 101 -1.08 -4.86 3.20
CA PRO A 101 -0.03 -5.45 2.37
C PRO A 101 1.05 -4.46 1.91
N ASP A 102 0.66 -3.24 1.48
CA ASP A 102 1.62 -2.21 1.05
C ASP A 102 2.54 -1.77 2.18
N GLU A 103 2.00 -1.52 3.38
CA GLU A 103 2.79 -1.07 4.53
C GLU A 103 3.69 -2.19 5.06
N HIS A 104 3.21 -3.43 5.04
CA HIS A 104 4.03 -4.59 5.40
C HIS A 104 5.21 -4.77 4.42
N LEU A 105 4.94 -4.75 3.12
CA LEU A 105 5.97 -4.84 2.08
C LEU A 105 6.96 -3.69 2.13
N PHE A 106 6.46 -2.47 2.39
CA PHE A 106 7.28 -1.29 2.58
C PHE A 106 8.26 -1.45 3.76
N ALA A 107 7.80 -1.97 4.91
CA ALA A 107 8.67 -2.23 6.04
C ALA A 107 9.76 -3.27 5.73
N LEU A 108 9.44 -4.33 4.97
CA LEU A 108 10.43 -5.30 4.50
C LEU A 108 11.46 -4.63 3.56
N ARG A 109 10.99 -3.80 2.61
CA ARG A 109 11.84 -3.08 1.65
C ARG A 109 12.76 -2.08 2.36
N ALA A 110 12.26 -1.33 3.33
CA ALA A 110 13.06 -0.41 4.13
C ALA A 110 14.17 -1.15 4.90
N CYS A 111 13.86 -2.30 5.49
CA CYS A 111 14.87 -3.16 6.13
C CYS A 111 15.94 -3.64 5.12
N TRP A 112 15.57 -3.90 3.87
CA TRP A 112 16.53 -4.30 2.83
C TRP A 112 17.45 -3.14 2.42
N HIS A 113 16.92 -1.94 2.22
CA HIS A 113 17.72 -0.76 1.88
C HIS A 113 18.68 -0.33 2.99
N LEU A 114 18.27 -0.52 4.24
CA LEU A 114 19.00 -0.08 5.43
C LEU A 114 19.66 -1.23 6.21
N ARG A 115 19.79 -2.42 5.60
CA ARG A 115 20.30 -3.64 6.26
C ARG A 115 21.71 -3.52 6.85
N ASP A 116 22.52 -2.57 6.34
CA ASP A 116 23.86 -2.30 6.83
C ASP A 116 23.85 -1.41 8.09
N TYR A 117 22.68 -0.86 8.46
CA TYR A 117 22.48 0.03 9.60
C TYR A 117 21.36 -0.47 10.54
N PRO A 118 21.41 -1.76 10.99
CA PRO A 118 20.26 -2.40 11.65
C PRO A 118 19.89 -1.78 12.99
N THR A 119 20.81 -1.06 13.64
CA THR A 119 20.56 -0.42 14.94
C THR A 119 19.78 0.89 14.82
N ARG A 120 19.67 1.45 13.62
CA ARG A 120 18.99 2.73 13.34
C ARG A 120 17.51 2.58 12.98
N ILE A 121 17.01 1.36 12.81
CA ILE A 121 15.66 1.14 12.28
C ILE A 121 14.71 0.82 13.44
N HIS A 122 13.68 1.64 13.55
CA HIS A 122 12.59 1.52 14.51
C HIS A 122 11.25 1.43 13.80
N GLU A 123 10.24 0.94 14.48
CA GLU A 123 8.91 0.75 13.93
C GLU A 123 7.81 1.10 14.92
N VAL A 124 6.75 1.72 14.42
CA VAL A 124 5.42 1.79 15.03
C VAL A 124 4.49 0.91 14.21
N VAL A 125 4.00 -0.17 14.81
CA VAL A 125 3.03 -1.05 14.15
C VAL A 125 1.62 -0.61 14.50
N MET A 126 0.88 -0.13 13.50
CA MET A 126 -0.52 0.23 13.65
C MET A 126 -1.39 -1.03 13.75
N THR A 127 -2.31 -1.04 14.70
CA THR A 127 -3.25 -2.14 14.93
C THR A 127 -4.65 -1.57 15.18
N ASN A 128 -5.66 -2.43 15.18
CA ASN A 128 -7.04 -2.05 15.44
C ASN A 128 -7.39 -1.83 16.93
N LYS A 129 -6.41 -1.74 17.83
CA LYS A 129 -6.63 -1.65 19.29
C LYS A 129 -7.59 -0.53 19.73
N LEU A 130 -7.62 0.60 19.01
CA LEU A 130 -8.56 1.69 19.29
C LEU A 130 -9.92 1.50 18.61
N TYR A 131 -9.97 0.75 17.53
CA TYR A 131 -11.16 0.55 16.71
C TYR A 131 -11.33 -0.94 16.37
N PRO A 132 -11.71 -1.79 17.36
CA PRO A 132 -11.73 -3.25 17.19
C PRO A 132 -12.68 -3.78 16.11
N ARG A 133 -13.54 -2.92 15.56
CA ARG A 133 -14.42 -3.26 14.42
C ARG A 133 -13.76 -3.08 13.07
N VAL A 134 -12.62 -2.39 13.00
CA VAL A 134 -11.80 -2.26 11.80
C VAL A 134 -10.95 -3.51 11.71
N SER A 135 -10.91 -4.16 10.56
CA SER A 135 -9.98 -5.29 10.38
C SER A 135 -8.53 -4.81 10.38
N ASP A 136 -7.60 -5.66 10.78
CA ASP A 136 -6.18 -5.30 10.86
C ASP A 136 -5.60 -4.83 9.52
N ALA A 137 -6.09 -5.37 8.40
CA ALA A 137 -5.68 -4.93 7.05
C ALA A 137 -6.05 -3.46 6.74
N PHE A 138 -7.00 -2.87 7.47
CA PHE A 138 -7.39 -1.45 7.35
C PHE A 138 -6.97 -0.61 8.55
N ALA A 139 -6.31 -1.21 9.55
CA ALA A 139 -5.85 -0.54 10.76
C ALA A 139 -4.54 0.21 10.52
N ARG A 140 -4.52 1.14 9.56
CA ARG A 140 -3.38 1.96 9.17
C ARG A 140 -3.60 3.44 9.47
N LEU A 141 -2.51 4.19 9.63
CA LEU A 141 -2.55 5.61 9.99
C LEU A 141 -3.35 6.43 8.98
N GLY A 142 -3.19 6.17 7.69
CA GLY A 142 -3.91 6.83 6.59
C GLY A 142 -5.44 6.68 6.63
N ILE A 143 -5.97 5.70 7.40
CA ILE A 143 -7.40 5.47 7.60
C ILE A 143 -7.84 5.90 9.01
N MET A 144 -7.05 5.56 10.04
CA MET A 144 -7.43 5.74 11.44
C MET A 144 -7.13 7.13 11.98
N GLY A 145 -6.27 7.91 11.30
CA GLY A 145 -5.95 9.30 11.59
C GLY A 145 -5.05 9.54 12.81
N PRO A 146 -4.77 10.82 13.12
CA PRO A 146 -3.73 11.23 14.07
C PRO A 146 -3.94 10.72 15.50
N LYS A 147 -5.19 10.60 15.96
CA LYS A 147 -5.50 10.06 17.30
C LYS A 147 -4.99 8.64 17.48
N ALA A 148 -5.09 7.81 16.44
CA ALA A 148 -4.57 6.47 16.47
C ALA A 148 -3.03 6.47 16.46
N GLY A 149 -2.41 7.35 15.67
CA GLY A 149 -0.95 7.51 15.66
C GLY A 149 -0.40 7.88 17.04
N VAL A 150 -1.00 8.86 17.71
CA VAL A 150 -0.62 9.23 19.10
C VAL A 150 -0.69 8.04 20.05
N ALA A 151 -1.77 7.25 19.97
CA ALA A 151 -1.96 6.10 20.86
C ALA A 151 -0.98 4.95 20.59
N HIS A 152 -0.47 4.82 19.34
CA HIS A 152 0.52 3.79 19.01
C HIS A 152 1.97 4.25 19.21
N TRP A 153 2.19 5.55 19.39
CA TRP A 153 3.55 6.08 19.57
C TRP A 153 4.32 5.45 20.73
N SER A 154 3.63 5.10 21.82
CA SER A 154 4.24 4.41 22.98
C SER A 154 4.70 3.00 22.66
N ASP A 155 4.18 2.36 21.62
CA ASP A 155 4.50 0.99 21.23
C ASP A 155 5.71 0.89 20.29
N ARG A 156 6.31 2.04 19.94
CA ARG A 156 7.49 2.06 19.07
C ARG A 156 8.62 1.21 19.63
N SER A 157 9.28 0.48 18.76
CA SER A 157 10.39 -0.39 19.15
C SER A 157 11.45 -0.44 18.05
N ARG A 158 12.67 -0.82 18.43
CA ARG A 158 13.71 -1.12 17.45
C ARG A 158 13.43 -2.44 16.77
N ILE A 159 13.57 -2.49 15.44
CA ILE A 159 13.48 -3.73 14.68
C ILE A 159 14.72 -4.57 14.95
N VAL A 160 14.52 -5.79 15.44
CA VAL A 160 15.62 -6.70 15.81
C VAL A 160 15.93 -7.72 14.72
N ASP A 161 14.97 -7.98 13.83
CA ASP A 161 15.00 -8.98 12.75
C ASP A 161 15.26 -8.37 11.36
N VAL A 162 15.98 -7.25 11.30
CA VAL A 162 16.25 -6.49 10.06
C VAL A 162 16.77 -7.39 8.93
N LYS A 163 17.72 -8.27 9.22
CA LYS A 163 18.31 -9.17 8.23
C LYS A 163 17.30 -10.19 7.69
N GLU A 164 16.45 -10.72 8.55
CA GLU A 164 15.39 -11.64 8.14
C GLU A 164 14.36 -10.95 7.25
N ARG A 165 13.91 -9.75 7.65
CA ARG A 165 13.00 -8.93 6.84
C ARG A 165 13.59 -8.56 5.48
N ALA A 166 14.87 -8.21 5.44
CA ALA A 166 15.59 -7.95 4.20
C ALA A 166 15.63 -9.18 3.26
N ASN A 167 15.89 -10.36 3.80
CA ASN A 167 15.87 -11.61 3.04
C ASN A 167 14.45 -11.93 2.52
N ARG A 168 13.42 -11.67 3.31
CA ARG A 168 12.02 -11.84 2.88
C ARG A 168 11.69 -10.90 1.72
N TRP A 169 12.12 -9.63 1.78
CA TRP A 169 11.96 -8.69 0.66
C TRP A 169 12.62 -9.22 -0.61
N GLU A 170 13.88 -9.66 -0.52
CA GLU A 170 14.62 -10.21 -1.65
C GLU A 170 13.91 -11.40 -2.31
N ALA A 171 13.37 -12.31 -1.50
CA ALA A 171 12.60 -13.45 -1.99
C ALA A 171 11.27 -13.05 -2.66
N ILE A 172 10.62 -11.98 -2.18
CA ILE A 172 9.36 -11.49 -2.74
C ILE A 172 9.61 -10.74 -4.05
N ARG A 173 10.59 -9.81 -4.08
CA ARG A 173 10.87 -8.99 -5.25
C ARG A 173 11.45 -9.78 -6.42
N SER A 174 12.20 -10.85 -6.16
CA SER A 174 12.77 -11.70 -7.19
C SER A 174 11.76 -12.56 -7.94
N ARG A 175 10.51 -12.60 -7.48
CA ARG A 175 9.45 -13.38 -8.14
C ARG A 175 8.87 -12.61 -9.32
N GLU A 176 9.17 -13.07 -10.53
CA GLU A 176 8.64 -12.50 -11.77
C GLU A 176 7.11 -12.59 -11.87
N GLY A 177 6.48 -11.58 -12.48
CA GLY A 177 5.06 -11.53 -12.81
C GLY A 177 4.31 -10.33 -12.24
N ASP A 178 3.14 -10.11 -12.79
CA ASP A 178 2.20 -9.03 -12.40
C ASP A 178 1.31 -9.53 -11.26
N TRP A 179 1.87 -9.67 -10.07
CA TRP A 179 1.17 -10.26 -8.94
C TRP A 179 0.31 -9.26 -8.17
N LEU A 180 -0.83 -9.72 -7.64
CA LEU A 180 -1.47 -9.14 -6.47
C LEU A 180 -0.91 -9.85 -5.23
N ARG A 181 -0.62 -9.10 -4.17
CA ARG A 181 -0.04 -9.62 -2.93
C ARG A 181 -0.94 -9.29 -1.76
N GLU A 182 -1.27 -10.32 -0.99
CA GLU A 182 -2.02 -10.19 0.25
C GLU A 182 -1.19 -10.65 1.43
N LEU A 183 -1.43 -10.06 2.60
CA LEU A 183 -0.87 -10.54 3.85
C LEU A 183 -1.87 -11.52 4.50
N ARG A 184 -1.49 -12.79 4.61
CA ARG A 184 -2.28 -13.84 5.27
C ARG A 184 -1.41 -14.51 6.33
N ASP A 185 -1.86 -14.52 7.57
CA ASP A 185 -1.11 -15.13 8.70
C ASP A 185 0.35 -14.66 8.78
N GLY A 186 0.61 -13.37 8.55
CA GLY A 186 1.94 -12.77 8.56
C GLY A 186 2.82 -13.12 7.35
N GLN A 187 2.30 -13.82 6.34
CA GLN A 187 3.01 -14.19 5.13
C GLN A 187 2.41 -13.50 3.89
N ILE A 188 3.27 -13.08 2.97
CA ILE A 188 2.83 -12.56 1.67
C ILE A 188 2.46 -13.72 0.76
N VAL A 189 1.20 -13.73 0.33
CA VAL A 189 0.65 -14.66 -0.66
C VAL A 189 0.56 -13.94 -2.01
N HIS A 190 1.06 -14.57 -3.07
CA HIS A 190 0.98 -14.05 -4.43
C HIS A 190 -0.25 -14.63 -5.12
N LEU A 191 -1.08 -13.76 -5.68
CA LEU A 191 -2.32 -14.07 -6.39
C LEU A 191 -2.24 -13.52 -7.81
N GLY A 192 -3.01 -14.08 -8.73
CA GLY A 192 -3.23 -13.48 -10.04
C GLY A 192 -3.92 -12.12 -9.92
N VAL A 193 -3.74 -11.26 -10.91
CA VAL A 193 -4.39 -9.93 -10.94
C VAL A 193 -5.91 -10.02 -11.03
N ASP A 194 -6.44 -11.17 -11.41
CA ASP A 194 -7.86 -11.54 -11.55
C ASP A 194 -8.47 -12.17 -10.28
N ALA A 195 -7.67 -12.33 -9.22
CA ALA A 195 -8.08 -13.05 -8.01
C ALA A 195 -9.38 -12.53 -7.35
N HIS A 196 -9.77 -11.30 -7.65
CA HIS A 196 -10.98 -10.67 -7.09
C HIS A 196 -12.07 -10.42 -8.13
N ASP A 197 -11.94 -10.94 -9.34
CA ASP A 197 -12.94 -10.76 -10.41
C ASP A 197 -14.31 -11.31 -10.02
N GLU A 198 -14.35 -12.48 -9.37
CA GLU A 198 -15.61 -13.05 -8.88
C GLU A 198 -16.34 -12.09 -7.93
N LYS A 199 -15.62 -11.44 -6.99
CA LYS A 199 -16.20 -10.44 -6.09
C LYS A 199 -16.72 -9.22 -6.84
N LEU A 200 -15.98 -8.73 -7.85
CA LEU A 200 -16.44 -7.64 -8.72
C LEU A 200 -17.73 -8.00 -9.46
N VAL A 201 -17.79 -9.21 -10.03
CA VAL A 201 -18.96 -9.71 -10.75
C VAL A 201 -20.16 -9.84 -9.80
N MET A 202 -19.96 -10.40 -8.60
CA MET A 202 -21.00 -10.52 -7.58
C MET A 202 -21.52 -9.16 -7.10
N ALA A 203 -20.65 -8.16 -6.98
CA ALA A 203 -21.03 -6.79 -6.60
C ALA A 203 -21.85 -6.08 -7.67
N CYS A 204 -21.77 -6.50 -8.93
CA CYS A 204 -22.49 -5.93 -10.06
C CYS A 204 -23.92 -6.48 -10.26
N SER A 205 -24.44 -7.35 -9.45
CA SER A 205 -25.76 -7.97 -9.50
C SER A 205 -26.32 -8.31 -10.93
N LYS A 206 -27.47 -8.97 -11.01
CA LYS A 206 -28.18 -9.24 -12.29
C LYS A 206 -28.93 -8.01 -12.84
N ASP A 207 -29.06 -6.97 -12.04
CA ASP A 207 -29.64 -5.67 -12.41
C ASP A 207 -28.54 -4.60 -12.58
N TRP A 208 -28.85 -3.53 -13.31
CA TRP A 208 -27.94 -2.42 -13.46
C TRP A 208 -27.55 -1.80 -12.12
N THR A 209 -26.27 -1.82 -11.81
CA THR A 209 -25.70 -1.34 -10.55
C THR A 209 -24.76 -0.18 -10.83
N ASP A 210 -24.81 0.87 -10.04
CA ASP A 210 -23.83 1.96 -10.08
C ASP A 210 -22.43 1.42 -9.85
N SER A 211 -21.50 1.73 -10.75
CA SER A 211 -20.15 1.17 -10.73
C SER A 211 -19.32 1.63 -9.53
N ILE A 212 -19.53 2.87 -9.05
CA ILE A 212 -18.83 3.38 -7.83
C ILE A 212 -19.31 2.58 -6.62
N ARG A 213 -20.59 2.27 -6.55
CA ARG A 213 -21.15 1.47 -5.45
C ARG A 213 -20.63 0.03 -5.48
N ALA A 214 -20.57 -0.59 -6.66
CA ALA A 214 -20.03 -1.94 -6.83
C ALA A 214 -18.57 -2.01 -6.37
N VAL A 215 -17.72 -1.12 -6.89
CA VAL A 215 -16.29 -1.05 -6.51
C VAL A 215 -16.10 -0.69 -5.03
N GLY A 216 -16.91 0.27 -4.53
CA GLY A 216 -16.87 0.67 -3.12
C GLY A 216 -17.15 -0.49 -2.16
N GLY A 217 -18.07 -1.39 -2.51
CA GLY A 217 -18.33 -2.63 -1.76
C GLY A 217 -17.10 -3.54 -1.70
N VAL A 218 -16.41 -3.72 -2.83
CA VAL A 218 -15.20 -4.57 -2.90
C VAL A 218 -14.04 -3.96 -2.11
N ILE A 219 -13.78 -2.64 -2.27
CA ILE A 219 -12.71 -1.93 -1.54
C ILE A 219 -12.95 -1.96 -0.01
N ALA A 220 -14.20 -1.94 0.43
CA ALA A 220 -14.52 -2.02 1.86
C ALA A 220 -14.14 -3.38 2.49
N GLU A 221 -13.99 -4.43 1.68
CA GLU A 221 -13.65 -5.77 2.13
C GLU A 221 -12.19 -6.15 1.88
N LEU A 222 -11.58 -5.55 0.85
CA LEU A 222 -10.26 -5.96 0.36
C LEU A 222 -9.29 -4.78 0.34
N PRO A 223 -8.05 -4.95 0.84
CA PRO A 223 -7.01 -3.92 0.80
C PRO A 223 -6.37 -3.83 -0.60
N VAL A 224 -7.17 -3.53 -1.62
CA VAL A 224 -6.74 -3.43 -3.03
C VAL A 224 -6.92 -2.02 -3.57
N GLY A 225 -6.05 -1.60 -4.48
CA GLY A 225 -6.08 -0.27 -5.08
C GLY A 225 -7.22 -0.10 -6.08
N LEU A 226 -7.83 1.10 -6.08
CA LEU A 226 -8.92 1.46 -7.00
C LEU A 226 -8.51 1.30 -8.48
N SER A 227 -7.27 1.66 -8.84
CA SER A 227 -6.78 1.56 -10.23
C SER A 227 -6.81 0.13 -10.75
N LEU A 228 -6.44 -0.86 -9.92
CA LEU A 228 -6.54 -2.27 -10.29
C LEU A 228 -8.00 -2.66 -10.55
N LEU A 229 -8.91 -2.33 -9.63
CA LEU A 229 -10.32 -2.69 -9.77
C LEU A 229 -10.97 -2.02 -11.00
N THR A 230 -10.63 -0.75 -11.26
CA THR A 230 -11.08 -0.06 -12.46
C THR A 230 -10.60 -0.76 -13.72
N TRP A 231 -9.33 -1.10 -13.79
CA TRP A 231 -8.76 -1.84 -14.92
C TRP A 231 -9.41 -3.24 -15.09
N ARG A 232 -9.64 -3.97 -13.98
CA ARG A 232 -10.34 -5.27 -14.03
C ARG A 232 -11.77 -5.11 -14.55
N ILE A 233 -12.51 -4.09 -14.15
CA ILE A 233 -13.85 -3.80 -14.70
C ILE A 233 -13.80 -3.63 -16.21
N HIS A 234 -12.89 -2.80 -16.73
CA HIS A 234 -12.73 -2.65 -18.17
C HIS A 234 -12.39 -3.96 -18.87
N THR A 235 -11.55 -4.78 -18.25
CA THR A 235 -11.22 -6.10 -18.75
C THR A 235 -12.44 -7.00 -18.78
N LEU A 236 -13.20 -7.10 -17.69
CA LEU A 236 -14.41 -7.92 -17.59
C LEU A 236 -15.51 -7.48 -18.58
N VAL A 237 -15.63 -6.17 -18.83
CA VAL A 237 -16.54 -5.62 -19.86
C VAL A 237 -16.08 -6.03 -21.26
N ARG A 238 -14.80 -5.83 -21.58
CA ARG A 238 -14.21 -6.25 -22.87
C ARG A 238 -14.37 -7.73 -23.13
N ASP A 239 -14.16 -8.55 -22.11
CA ASP A 239 -14.23 -10.00 -22.18
C ASP A 239 -15.70 -10.52 -22.13
N GLY A 240 -16.65 -9.60 -22.01
CA GLY A 240 -18.08 -9.89 -22.09
C GLY A 240 -18.66 -10.56 -20.83
N VAL A 241 -17.96 -10.54 -19.72
CA VAL A 241 -18.44 -11.03 -18.40
C VAL A 241 -19.38 -10.03 -17.75
N LEU A 242 -19.07 -8.73 -17.89
CA LEU A 242 -19.94 -7.61 -17.48
C LEU A 242 -20.51 -6.90 -18.69
N GLU A 243 -21.73 -6.38 -18.54
CA GLU A 243 -22.30 -5.38 -19.43
C GLU A 243 -22.09 -4.00 -18.82
N ALA A 244 -21.89 -2.99 -19.67
CA ALA A 244 -21.65 -1.60 -19.26
C ALA A 244 -22.58 -0.65 -20.01
N ARG A 245 -23.04 0.43 -19.34
CA ARG A 245 -23.79 1.53 -19.99
C ARG A 245 -23.56 2.86 -19.27
N GLY A 246 -24.03 3.93 -19.93
CA GLY A 246 -23.93 5.30 -19.44
C GLY A 246 -22.54 5.92 -19.66
N PRO A 247 -22.38 7.23 -19.31
CA PRO A 247 -21.13 7.95 -19.49
C PRO A 247 -20.04 7.44 -18.54
N THR A 248 -18.79 7.70 -18.87
CA THR A 248 -17.66 7.47 -17.98
C THR A 248 -17.78 8.40 -16.77
N ASN A 249 -17.71 7.82 -15.57
CA ASN A 249 -17.74 8.56 -14.30
C ASN A 249 -16.35 9.14 -13.94
N ARG A 250 -16.26 9.87 -12.82
CA ARG A 250 -15.01 10.51 -12.36
C ARG A 250 -13.86 9.54 -12.04
N LEU A 251 -14.15 8.25 -11.91
CA LEU A 251 -13.15 7.20 -11.65
C LEU A 251 -12.73 6.47 -12.94
N GLY A 252 -13.14 6.97 -14.11
CA GLY A 252 -12.79 6.37 -15.39
C GLY A 252 -13.61 5.14 -15.78
N MET A 253 -14.66 4.80 -15.04
CA MET A 253 -15.50 3.61 -15.26
C MET A 253 -16.82 4.01 -15.96
N PRO A 254 -17.49 3.10 -16.71
CA PRO A 254 -18.88 3.24 -17.10
C PRO A 254 -19.78 3.49 -15.90
N SER A 255 -20.82 4.31 -16.00
CA SER A 255 -21.66 4.67 -14.85
C SER A 255 -22.37 3.48 -14.22
N GLU A 256 -22.81 2.53 -15.03
CA GLU A 256 -23.54 1.36 -14.57
C GLU A 256 -22.98 0.07 -15.18
N LEU A 257 -22.97 -0.95 -14.36
CA LEU A 257 -22.51 -2.30 -14.67
C LEU A 257 -23.60 -3.32 -14.36
N LYS A 258 -23.57 -4.45 -15.09
CA LYS A 258 -24.46 -5.57 -14.86
C LYS A 258 -23.72 -6.87 -15.13
N ALA A 259 -23.83 -7.84 -14.24
CA ALA A 259 -23.32 -9.18 -14.49
C ALA A 259 -24.14 -9.87 -15.59
N LYS A 260 -23.49 -10.37 -16.64
CA LYS A 260 -24.15 -11.30 -17.56
C LYS A 260 -24.46 -12.57 -16.79
N GLY A 261 -25.70 -12.98 -16.83
CA GLY A 261 -26.12 -14.22 -16.19
C GLY A 261 -25.19 -15.37 -16.64
N VAL A 262 -24.54 -16.01 -15.69
CA VAL A 262 -23.95 -17.33 -15.93
C VAL A 262 -25.14 -18.21 -16.29
N THR A 263 -25.29 -18.55 -17.56
CA THR A 263 -26.16 -19.64 -17.98
C THR A 263 -25.59 -20.88 -17.32
N ALA A 264 -26.32 -21.38 -16.32
CA ALA A 264 -26.01 -22.60 -15.60
C ALA A 264 -25.94 -23.80 -16.58
#